data_f0de8f1c79a1dfbff009825e0c88b385
#
_entry.id   f0de8f1c79a1dfbff009825e0c88b385
#
_cell.length_a   1.000
_cell.length_b   1.000
_cell.length_c   1.000
_cell.angle_alpha   90.00
_cell.angle_beta   90.00
_cell.angle_gamma   90.00
#
_symmetry.space_group_name_H-M   'P 1'
#
loop_
_entity.id
_entity.type
_entity.pdbx_description
1 polymer ?
#
loop_
_entity_poly.entity_id
_entity_poly.type
_entity_poly.pdbx_seq_one_letter_code
_entity_poly.pdbx_strand_id
1 'polypeptide(L)'
;MRKKVLLLSFLFTLSFGINSQTKSYKRGVAYGYHSVKDMENASKNISWWYNWAAQPESPIRTTYQNFNVDFTPMAWNNIGITGVGSWADKDSTIKYLLGFNEPNFREQANMTPTQAAKAWPALQKIAQKHDLKIVSPAVNYCGTCVTEGGVTYTNPFKYLDDFFKACDTCQVDFIGLHWYGAGNSIMSYINDARKYKKPIWVTEFASWDNNSRVPNVNEQKKYLAGTVNFLERDPDIYRYSWFIGRTQGGINTFPYIDLYGANGMLTELGQLYMDIPVYDPEKKFEIPGRIETEEYYLMSGLFCEPTSDKDGFLNIGWTDAGDWAEYKIFVKKNGTYNLTARIAGSGAGRIDLLVDNIFIKTINTPNTGGWQNWADVNSELNLTEGDHLLKLRVRAAGFNINWIDISNTTSAKNEIEIIDTEVYPNPVTNGIVNVVFHRAQSGGEFTCRLFDIYGKQVFLKNVNVNRALFQINLNETNRIPAGIYYLNISGENSTANKLIVVQ
;
A
#
# COMPACT_ATOMS: atom_id res chain seq x y z
N MET A 1 13.20 -58.39 -27.15
CA MET A 1 12.33 -57.21 -27.08
C MET A 1 12.41 -56.56 -25.69
N ARG A 2 13.16 -55.47 -25.55
CA ARG A 2 13.30 -54.76 -24.28
C ARG A 2 12.33 -53.59 -24.29
N LYS A 3 11.32 -53.60 -23.38
CA LYS A 3 10.38 -52.47 -23.18
C LYS A 3 11.12 -51.37 -22.42
N LYS A 4 11.24 -50.19 -23.03
CA LYS A 4 11.68 -48.98 -22.34
C LYS A 4 10.47 -48.37 -21.62
N VAL A 5 10.56 -48.25 -20.31
CA VAL A 5 9.64 -47.48 -19.50
C VAL A 5 10.13 -46.01 -19.51
N LEU A 6 9.29 -45.11 -20.01
CA LEU A 6 9.53 -43.69 -20.00
C LEU A 6 8.97 -43.13 -18.68
N LEU A 7 9.85 -42.71 -17.78
CA LEU A 7 9.46 -41.95 -16.58
C LEU A 7 9.26 -40.48 -16.99
N LEU A 8 8.02 -40.00 -16.97
CA LEU A 8 7.70 -38.57 -17.10
C LEU A 8 7.83 -37.95 -15.70
N SER A 9 8.89 -37.19 -15.46
CA SER A 9 9.02 -36.35 -14.29
C SER A 9 8.27 -35.05 -14.53
N PHE A 10 7.15 -34.85 -13.82
CA PHE A 10 6.47 -33.55 -13.73
C PHE A 10 7.30 -32.61 -12.85
N LEU A 11 8.05 -31.70 -13.45
CA LEU A 11 8.59 -30.55 -12.75
C LEU A 11 7.43 -29.55 -12.47
N PHE A 12 7.02 -29.48 -11.22
CA PHE A 12 6.20 -28.36 -10.73
C PHE A 12 7.13 -27.14 -10.61
N THR A 13 7.11 -26.26 -11.60
CA THR A 13 7.68 -24.91 -11.48
C THR A 13 6.74 -24.09 -10.64
N LEU A 14 7.08 -23.90 -9.37
CA LEU A 14 6.53 -22.82 -8.55
C LEU A 14 7.01 -21.49 -9.20
N SER A 15 6.14 -20.89 -10.00
CA SER A 15 6.30 -19.50 -10.41
C SER A 15 6.02 -18.64 -9.17
N PHE A 16 7.07 -18.27 -8.45
CA PHE A 16 7.02 -17.09 -7.61
C PHE A 16 6.79 -15.91 -8.57
N GLY A 17 5.60 -15.38 -8.59
CA GLY A 17 5.31 -14.10 -9.20
C GLY A 17 6.16 -13.06 -8.45
N ILE A 18 7.31 -12.71 -9.02
CA ILE A 18 8.01 -11.49 -8.65
C ILE A 18 7.06 -10.39 -9.12
N ASN A 19 6.28 -9.83 -8.20
CA ASN A 19 5.62 -8.55 -8.42
C ASN A 19 6.75 -7.54 -8.66
N SER A 20 7.09 -7.35 -9.91
CA SER A 20 7.92 -6.23 -10.33
C SER A 20 7.15 -4.98 -9.93
N GLN A 21 7.65 -4.25 -8.92
CA GLN A 21 7.13 -2.93 -8.57
C GLN A 21 7.09 -2.11 -9.85
N THR A 22 5.89 -1.81 -10.34
CA THR A 22 5.75 -1.04 -11.58
C THR A 22 6.25 0.37 -11.28
N LYS A 23 7.12 0.87 -12.15
CA LYS A 23 7.71 2.21 -12.04
C LYS A 23 6.61 3.27 -12.05
N SER A 24 6.59 4.16 -11.06
CA SER A 24 5.63 5.26 -11.03
C SER A 24 5.87 6.26 -12.17
N TYR A 25 4.86 6.51 -12.98
CA TYR A 25 4.94 7.57 -14.00
C TYR A 25 4.88 8.98 -13.41
N LYS A 26 4.42 9.13 -12.16
CA LYS A 26 4.31 10.40 -11.45
C LYS A 26 5.65 10.84 -10.83
N ARG A 27 6.47 9.88 -10.38
CA ARG A 27 7.65 10.11 -9.54
C ARG A 27 8.85 10.61 -10.33
N GLY A 28 9.44 11.71 -9.89
CA GLY A 28 10.61 12.33 -10.50
C GLY A 28 11.60 12.91 -9.48
N VAL A 29 12.65 13.55 -9.99
CA VAL A 29 13.65 14.25 -9.17
C VAL A 29 13.98 15.59 -9.80
N ALA A 30 13.99 16.66 -9.01
CA ALA A 30 14.50 17.97 -9.37
C ALA A 30 16.01 17.98 -9.07
N TYR A 31 16.85 17.77 -10.09
CA TYR A 31 18.31 17.71 -9.91
C TYR A 31 19.07 17.88 -11.22
N GLY A 32 20.17 18.65 -11.20
CA GLY A 32 20.96 19.03 -12.39
C GLY A 32 22.39 18.49 -12.45
N TYR A 33 22.76 17.57 -11.57
CA TYR A 33 24.14 17.06 -11.49
C TYR A 33 24.20 15.54 -11.43
N HIS A 34 23.29 14.84 -12.14
CA HIS A 34 23.33 13.39 -12.20
C HIS A 34 24.63 12.89 -12.85
N SER A 35 25.29 11.94 -12.21
CA SER A 35 26.21 11.03 -12.88
C SER A 35 25.42 9.91 -13.60
N VAL A 36 26.06 9.20 -14.50
CA VAL A 36 25.47 8.01 -15.13
C VAL A 36 25.01 7.01 -14.06
N LYS A 37 25.81 6.85 -13.00
CA LYS A 37 25.52 5.91 -11.91
C LYS A 37 24.33 6.32 -11.04
N ASP A 38 24.11 7.63 -10.84
CA ASP A 38 22.90 8.13 -10.20
C ASP A 38 21.67 7.76 -11.00
N MET A 39 21.72 7.97 -12.32
CA MET A 39 20.62 7.67 -13.20
C MET A 39 20.36 6.16 -13.31
N GLU A 40 21.41 5.32 -13.38
CA GLU A 40 21.27 3.85 -13.35
C GLU A 40 20.47 3.36 -12.12
N ASN A 41 20.71 3.94 -10.95
CA ASN A 41 20.00 3.55 -9.73
C ASN A 41 18.61 4.17 -9.63
N ALA A 42 18.47 5.46 -9.92
CA ALA A 42 17.20 6.17 -9.80
C ALA A 42 16.17 5.73 -10.85
N SER A 43 16.62 5.43 -12.08
CA SER A 43 15.75 5.08 -13.22
C SER A 43 14.87 3.84 -13.01
N LYS A 44 15.16 3.04 -12.01
CA LYS A 44 14.34 1.88 -11.62
C LYS A 44 12.98 2.30 -11.08
N ASN A 45 12.90 3.50 -10.45
CA ASN A 45 11.74 3.94 -9.70
C ASN A 45 11.26 5.35 -10.06
N ILE A 46 12.07 6.20 -10.75
CA ILE A 46 11.65 7.50 -11.26
C ILE A 46 11.36 7.42 -12.76
N SER A 47 10.39 8.21 -13.23
CA SER A 47 10.00 8.25 -14.64
C SER A 47 10.39 9.54 -15.34
N TRP A 48 10.78 10.57 -14.59
CA TRP A 48 11.14 11.85 -15.15
C TRP A 48 12.07 12.63 -14.21
N TRP A 49 12.73 13.63 -14.78
CA TRP A 49 13.48 14.64 -14.02
C TRP A 49 13.53 15.96 -14.79
N TYR A 50 13.93 17.00 -14.10
CA TYR A 50 14.33 18.27 -14.68
C TYR A 50 15.49 18.86 -13.85
N ASN A 51 16.14 19.87 -14.43
CA ASN A 51 17.38 20.43 -13.89
C ASN A 51 17.43 21.96 -13.99
N TRP A 52 16.28 22.62 -13.97
CA TRP A 52 16.14 24.09 -14.14
C TRP A 52 16.72 24.64 -15.43
N ALA A 53 17.08 23.81 -16.38
CA ALA A 53 17.69 24.17 -17.64
C ALA A 53 16.89 23.68 -18.84
N ALA A 54 17.25 24.21 -20.01
CA ALA A 54 16.63 23.85 -21.27
C ALA A 54 17.06 22.47 -21.81
N GLN A 55 18.16 21.90 -21.29
CA GLN A 55 18.74 20.65 -21.78
C GLN A 55 19.31 19.81 -20.63
N PRO A 56 19.42 18.47 -20.79
CA PRO A 56 20.03 17.61 -19.78
C PRO A 56 21.47 18.02 -19.44
N GLU A 57 21.88 17.73 -18.23
CA GLU A 57 23.28 17.90 -17.78
C GLU A 57 24.26 17.02 -18.56
N SER A 58 25.49 17.51 -18.73
CA SER A 58 26.50 16.93 -19.62
C SER A 58 26.74 15.42 -19.42
N PRO A 59 26.89 14.89 -18.19
CA PRO A 59 27.21 13.49 -17.99
C PRO A 59 26.20 12.50 -18.57
N ILE A 60 24.92 12.89 -18.62
CA ILE A 60 23.83 11.99 -19.04
C ILE A 60 23.11 12.44 -20.32
N ARG A 61 23.48 13.59 -20.87
CA ARG A 61 22.78 14.23 -22.01
C ARG A 61 22.61 13.34 -23.23
N THR A 62 23.61 12.48 -23.51
CA THR A 62 23.61 11.59 -24.68
C THR A 62 23.15 10.18 -24.37
N THR A 63 22.90 9.86 -23.10
CA THR A 63 22.61 8.48 -22.64
C THR A 63 21.31 8.33 -21.86
N TYR A 64 20.69 9.44 -21.44
CA TYR A 64 19.52 9.38 -20.54
C TYR A 64 18.34 8.58 -21.13
N GLN A 65 18.19 8.59 -22.46
CA GLN A 65 17.14 7.84 -23.15
C GLN A 65 17.25 6.32 -22.92
N ASN A 66 18.47 5.82 -22.67
CA ASN A 66 18.72 4.41 -22.38
C ASN A 66 18.12 3.98 -21.02
N PHE A 67 17.82 4.92 -20.15
CA PHE A 67 17.28 4.67 -18.82
C PHE A 67 15.75 4.70 -18.76
N ASN A 68 15.10 4.99 -19.89
CA ASN A 68 13.63 5.14 -19.93
C ASN A 68 13.11 6.14 -18.87
N VAL A 69 13.74 7.31 -18.81
CA VAL A 69 13.39 8.43 -17.94
C VAL A 69 13.19 9.67 -18.80
N ASP A 70 12.05 10.34 -18.68
CA ASP A 70 11.71 11.53 -19.45
C ASP A 70 12.48 12.75 -18.91
N PHE A 71 13.23 13.44 -19.76
CA PHE A 71 13.71 14.79 -19.44
C PHE A 71 12.61 15.83 -19.72
N THR A 72 12.41 16.76 -18.78
CA THR A 72 11.45 17.85 -18.97
C THR A 72 12.21 19.18 -18.95
N PRO A 73 12.42 19.82 -20.10
CA PRO A 73 13.11 21.09 -20.18
C PRO A 73 12.31 22.20 -19.50
N MET A 74 13.01 23.18 -18.89
CA MET A 74 12.43 24.34 -18.24
C MET A 74 12.86 25.64 -18.92
N ALA A 75 11.92 26.52 -19.23
CA ALA A 75 12.19 27.92 -19.46
C ALA A 75 12.25 28.65 -18.11
N TRP A 76 13.43 28.66 -17.46
CA TRP A 76 13.59 29.20 -16.10
C TRP A 76 13.04 30.65 -15.96
N ASN A 77 13.22 31.48 -17.03
CA ASN A 77 12.59 32.78 -17.23
C ASN A 77 12.41 33.03 -18.74
N ASN A 78 12.05 34.25 -19.11
CA ASN A 78 11.86 34.62 -20.52
C ASN A 78 13.13 34.42 -21.40
N ILE A 79 14.34 34.55 -20.84
CA ILE A 79 15.61 34.32 -21.57
C ILE A 79 15.77 32.85 -21.89
N GLY A 80 15.34 31.94 -21.00
CA GLY A 80 15.43 30.49 -21.17
C GLY A 80 14.61 29.93 -22.33
N ILE A 81 13.61 30.66 -22.83
CA ILE A 81 12.69 30.21 -23.89
C ILE A 81 13.45 29.80 -25.16
N THR A 82 14.43 30.59 -25.59
CA THR A 82 15.24 30.27 -26.77
C THR A 82 16.01 28.96 -26.62
N GLY A 83 16.55 28.69 -25.43
CA GLY A 83 17.25 27.44 -25.12
C GLY A 83 16.33 26.22 -25.22
N VAL A 84 15.10 26.33 -24.67
CA VAL A 84 14.09 25.27 -24.75
C VAL A 84 13.72 24.97 -26.20
N GLY A 85 13.50 25.99 -27.04
CA GLY A 85 13.22 25.80 -28.47
C GLY A 85 14.36 25.10 -29.20
N SER A 86 15.61 25.52 -28.92
CA SER A 86 16.81 24.90 -29.50
C SER A 86 17.01 23.45 -29.09
N TRP A 87 16.58 23.06 -27.88
CA TRP A 87 16.62 21.67 -27.44
C TRP A 87 15.49 20.86 -28.05
N ALA A 88 14.26 21.38 -28.09
CA ALA A 88 13.12 20.73 -28.70
C ALA A 88 13.34 20.42 -30.20
N ASP A 89 14.12 21.25 -30.90
CA ASP A 89 14.53 20.98 -32.29
C ASP A 89 15.50 19.78 -32.44
N LYS A 90 16.17 19.40 -31.35
CA LYS A 90 17.18 18.31 -31.35
C LYS A 90 16.69 17.00 -30.74
N ASP A 91 15.71 17.08 -29.86
CA ASP A 91 15.23 15.94 -29.06
C ASP A 91 13.70 15.80 -29.19
N SER A 92 13.30 14.89 -30.07
CA SER A 92 11.87 14.61 -30.31
C SER A 92 11.22 13.72 -29.22
N THR A 93 11.98 13.31 -28.19
CA THR A 93 11.44 12.45 -27.11
C THR A 93 10.81 13.24 -25.98
N ILE A 94 11.05 14.56 -25.88
CA ILE A 94 10.42 15.42 -24.90
C ILE A 94 8.91 15.49 -25.15
N LYS A 95 8.13 15.55 -24.07
CA LYS A 95 6.66 15.58 -24.11
C LYS A 95 6.07 16.81 -23.43
N TYR A 96 6.84 17.43 -22.57
CA TYR A 96 6.40 18.48 -21.67
C TYR A 96 7.42 19.60 -21.62
N LEU A 97 6.92 20.82 -21.33
CA LEU A 97 7.73 22.01 -21.02
C LEU A 97 7.33 22.55 -19.65
N LEU A 98 8.31 22.81 -18.79
CA LEU A 98 8.08 23.59 -17.57
C LEU A 98 8.16 25.08 -17.89
N GLY A 99 7.18 25.81 -17.37
CA GLY A 99 7.16 27.26 -17.41
C GLY A 99 8.19 27.90 -16.46
N PHE A 100 8.00 29.20 -16.15
CA PHE A 100 8.96 29.98 -15.39
C PHE A 100 9.10 29.51 -13.95
N ASN A 101 10.34 29.49 -13.43
CA ASN A 101 10.68 29.04 -12.10
C ASN A 101 10.42 30.13 -11.06
N GLU A 102 9.49 29.92 -10.15
CA GLU A 102 9.14 30.83 -9.04
C GLU A 102 9.13 32.31 -9.45
N PRO A 103 8.39 32.71 -10.50
CA PRO A 103 8.47 34.03 -11.03
C PRO A 103 8.00 35.13 -10.06
N ASN A 104 7.24 34.74 -9.05
CA ASN A 104 6.82 35.63 -7.97
C ASN A 104 7.94 35.95 -6.96
N PHE A 105 9.11 35.30 -7.02
CA PHE A 105 10.30 35.61 -6.21
C PHE A 105 11.24 36.55 -6.96
N ARG A 106 11.78 37.56 -6.27
CA ARG A 106 12.78 38.48 -6.84
C ARG A 106 14.13 37.79 -7.08
N GLU A 107 14.45 36.77 -6.30
CA GLU A 107 15.71 36.05 -6.40
C GLU A 107 15.65 34.88 -7.40
N GLN A 108 14.46 34.60 -7.95
CA GLN A 108 14.23 33.56 -8.95
C GLN A 108 13.95 34.19 -10.32
N ALA A 109 13.02 33.68 -11.08
CA ALA A 109 12.75 34.20 -12.42
C ALA A 109 12.35 35.71 -12.43
N ASN A 110 11.90 36.27 -11.30
CA ASN A 110 11.66 37.69 -11.08
C ASN A 110 10.80 38.32 -12.19
N MET A 111 9.62 37.77 -12.38
CA MET A 111 8.68 38.22 -13.40
C MET A 111 7.33 38.52 -12.76
N THR A 112 6.77 39.71 -13.04
CA THR A 112 5.39 39.99 -12.63
C THR A 112 4.42 39.16 -13.47
N PRO A 113 3.14 38.97 -13.04
CA PRO A 113 2.14 38.26 -13.82
C PRO A 113 2.01 38.76 -15.25
N THR A 114 2.00 40.06 -15.45
CA THR A 114 1.92 40.69 -16.79
C THR A 114 3.19 40.43 -17.62
N GLN A 115 4.37 40.45 -17.00
CA GLN A 115 5.62 40.13 -17.71
C GLN A 115 5.66 38.62 -18.12
N ALA A 116 5.23 37.74 -17.26
CA ALA A 116 5.12 36.32 -17.56
C ALA A 116 4.10 36.07 -18.68
N ALA A 117 2.92 36.67 -18.60
CA ALA A 117 1.89 36.57 -19.62
C ALA A 117 2.37 37.12 -20.98
N LYS A 118 3.11 38.22 -21.01
CA LYS A 118 3.68 38.80 -22.26
C LYS A 118 4.73 37.88 -22.90
N ALA A 119 5.50 37.13 -22.10
CA ALA A 119 6.52 36.21 -22.60
C ALA A 119 5.94 34.84 -23.02
N TRP A 120 4.80 34.42 -22.45
CA TRP A 120 4.22 33.10 -22.61
C TRP A 120 3.93 32.66 -24.07
N PRO A 121 3.43 33.52 -24.98
CA PRO A 121 3.17 33.16 -26.36
C PRO A 121 4.40 32.60 -27.10
N ALA A 122 5.61 33.04 -26.73
CA ALA A 122 6.83 32.49 -27.33
C ALA A 122 7.09 31.05 -26.91
N LEU A 123 6.83 30.73 -25.63
CA LEU A 123 6.90 29.33 -25.13
C LEU A 123 5.81 28.46 -25.74
N GLN A 124 4.58 28.99 -25.83
CA GLN A 124 3.45 28.31 -26.45
C GLN A 124 3.70 27.98 -27.93
N LYS A 125 4.36 28.87 -28.68
CA LYS A 125 4.73 28.61 -30.08
C LYS A 125 5.70 27.44 -30.22
N ILE A 126 6.63 27.29 -29.29
CA ILE A 126 7.53 26.12 -29.25
C ILE A 126 6.71 24.84 -28.97
N ALA A 127 5.83 24.87 -27.97
CA ALA A 127 4.98 23.74 -27.62
C ALA A 127 4.12 23.31 -28.81
N GLN A 128 3.48 24.24 -29.51
CA GLN A 128 2.66 23.96 -30.70
C GLN A 128 3.49 23.37 -31.85
N LYS A 129 4.72 23.88 -32.07
CA LYS A 129 5.62 23.35 -33.13
C LYS A 129 6.00 21.88 -32.90
N HIS A 130 6.14 21.48 -31.65
CA HIS A 130 6.66 20.16 -31.26
C HIS A 130 5.61 19.24 -30.60
N ASP A 131 4.33 19.63 -30.60
CA ASP A 131 3.21 18.93 -29.94
C ASP A 131 3.46 18.64 -28.46
N LEU A 132 3.96 19.66 -27.72
CA LEU A 132 4.30 19.53 -26.29
C LEU A 132 3.18 20.10 -25.42
N LYS A 133 3.07 19.56 -24.21
CA LYS A 133 2.19 20.09 -23.15
C LYS A 133 2.97 21.05 -22.25
N ILE A 134 2.31 22.10 -21.76
CA ILE A 134 2.95 23.15 -20.97
C ILE A 134 2.43 23.15 -19.54
N VAL A 135 3.38 23.14 -18.59
CA VAL A 135 3.12 23.39 -17.17
C VAL A 135 3.17 24.89 -16.91
N SER A 136 2.24 25.42 -16.12
CA SER A 136 2.21 26.85 -15.75
C SER A 136 3.55 27.32 -15.15
N PRO A 137 3.76 28.63 -14.94
CA PRO A 137 4.82 29.05 -14.03
C PRO A 137 4.69 28.30 -12.71
N ALA A 138 5.80 27.73 -12.22
CA ALA A 138 5.84 27.06 -10.93
C ALA A 138 5.93 28.11 -9.82
N VAL A 139 4.98 28.11 -8.89
CA VAL A 139 4.84 29.13 -7.86
C VAL A 139 4.93 28.57 -6.45
N ASN A 140 5.33 29.41 -5.50
CA ASN A 140 5.40 29.11 -4.08
C ASN A 140 5.10 30.34 -3.23
N TYR A 141 4.88 30.22 -1.93
CA TYR A 141 4.86 31.34 -1.00
C TYR A 141 6.25 31.96 -0.91
N CYS A 142 6.38 33.26 -1.11
CA CYS A 142 7.66 33.92 -1.15
C CYS A 142 7.87 34.90 0.01
N GLY A 143 9.12 34.98 0.47
CA GLY A 143 9.55 35.99 1.43
C GLY A 143 9.92 37.33 0.77
N THR A 144 10.59 37.30 -0.40
CA THR A 144 11.00 38.45 -1.18
C THR A 144 10.30 38.44 -2.53
N CYS A 145 9.13 39.06 -2.59
CA CYS A 145 8.20 38.92 -3.70
C CYS A 145 8.25 40.04 -4.71
N VAL A 146 7.88 39.74 -5.95
CA VAL A 146 7.63 40.75 -6.98
C VAL A 146 6.37 41.58 -6.66
N THR A 147 6.33 42.82 -7.16
CA THR A 147 5.22 43.73 -6.97
C THR A 147 4.79 44.34 -8.31
N GLU A 148 3.49 44.41 -8.57
CA GLU A 148 2.92 45.00 -9.74
C GLU A 148 1.60 45.73 -9.38
N GLY A 149 1.38 46.95 -9.86
CA GLY A 149 0.16 47.68 -9.60
C GLY A 149 -0.18 47.88 -8.12
N GLY A 150 0.82 47.94 -7.22
CA GLY A 150 0.63 48.03 -5.78
C GLY A 150 0.35 46.67 -5.08
N VAL A 151 0.27 45.53 -5.80
CA VAL A 151 0.08 44.17 -5.26
C VAL A 151 1.44 43.51 -5.12
N THR A 152 1.78 43.06 -3.91
CA THR A 152 2.94 42.19 -3.65
C THR A 152 2.49 40.72 -3.64
N TYR A 153 3.08 39.88 -4.49
CA TYR A 153 2.63 38.52 -4.75
C TYR A 153 3.21 37.49 -3.76
N THR A 154 2.86 37.66 -2.49
CA THR A 154 3.22 36.70 -1.44
C THR A 154 2.45 35.38 -1.54
N ASN A 155 1.19 35.44 -1.99
CA ASN A 155 0.35 34.29 -2.22
C ASN A 155 0.53 33.77 -3.66
N PRO A 156 0.97 32.51 -3.84
CA PRO A 156 1.21 31.93 -5.17
C PRO A 156 -0.05 31.88 -6.04
N PHE A 157 -1.21 31.61 -5.45
CA PHE A 157 -2.47 31.54 -6.20
C PHE A 157 -2.94 32.94 -6.69
N LYS A 158 -2.67 33.99 -5.93
CA LYS A 158 -2.94 35.34 -6.42
C LYS A 158 -2.06 35.69 -7.64
N TYR A 159 -0.81 35.21 -7.64
CA TYR A 159 0.06 35.34 -8.81
C TYR A 159 -0.51 34.62 -10.03
N LEU A 160 -0.91 33.35 -9.88
CA LEU A 160 -1.49 32.58 -10.99
C LEU A 160 -2.84 33.18 -11.46
N ASP A 161 -3.69 33.66 -10.55
CA ASP A 161 -4.96 34.28 -10.92
C ASP A 161 -4.72 35.50 -11.83
N ASP A 162 -3.75 36.36 -11.47
CA ASP A 162 -3.43 37.55 -12.27
C ASP A 162 -2.67 37.19 -13.57
N PHE A 163 -1.83 36.15 -13.55
CA PHE A 163 -1.22 35.60 -14.74
C PHE A 163 -2.29 35.12 -15.75
N PHE A 164 -3.23 34.30 -15.32
CA PHE A 164 -4.31 33.82 -16.18
C PHE A 164 -5.23 34.92 -16.67
N LYS A 165 -5.45 35.95 -15.85
CA LYS A 165 -6.22 37.13 -16.26
C LYS A 165 -5.49 37.95 -17.34
N ALA A 166 -4.16 38.04 -17.25
CA ALA A 166 -3.33 38.74 -18.23
C ALA A 166 -3.09 37.94 -19.52
N CYS A 167 -3.33 36.62 -19.48
CA CYS A 167 -3.08 35.69 -20.56
C CYS A 167 -4.26 34.71 -20.73
N ASP A 168 -5.43 35.26 -21.01
CA ASP A 168 -6.71 34.52 -21.12
C ASP A 168 -6.75 33.49 -22.25
N THR A 169 -5.91 33.67 -23.27
CA THR A 169 -5.78 32.76 -24.43
C THR A 169 -4.55 31.88 -24.36
N CYS A 170 -3.79 31.92 -23.26
CA CYS A 170 -2.58 31.12 -23.11
C CYS A 170 -2.88 29.63 -22.95
N GLN A 171 -2.18 28.82 -23.72
CA GLN A 171 -2.16 27.38 -23.50
C GLN A 171 -1.41 27.08 -22.20
N VAL A 172 -2.09 26.48 -21.25
CA VAL A 172 -1.53 25.89 -20.03
C VAL A 172 -2.24 24.58 -19.80
N ASP A 173 -1.52 23.48 -19.84
CA ASP A 173 -2.10 22.13 -19.71
C ASP A 173 -2.11 21.66 -18.25
N PHE A 174 -1.14 22.10 -17.43
CA PHE A 174 -0.96 21.69 -16.04
C PHE A 174 -0.65 22.88 -15.13
N ILE A 175 -0.93 22.77 -13.84
CA ILE A 175 -0.52 23.73 -12.82
C ILE A 175 0.80 23.30 -12.19
N GLY A 176 1.83 24.13 -12.22
CA GLY A 176 3.12 23.94 -11.58
C GLY A 176 3.17 24.52 -10.18
N LEU A 177 3.62 23.76 -9.20
CA LEU A 177 3.67 24.17 -7.79
C LEU A 177 4.99 23.74 -7.15
N HIS A 178 5.49 24.53 -6.19
CA HIS A 178 6.56 24.17 -5.26
C HIS A 178 6.01 24.18 -3.84
N TRP A 179 6.52 23.29 -2.98
CA TRP A 179 6.12 23.21 -1.59
C TRP A 179 7.25 22.80 -0.66
N TYR A 180 7.50 23.58 0.38
CA TYR A 180 8.58 23.34 1.34
C TYR A 180 8.12 23.34 2.81
N GLY A 181 6.82 23.30 3.03
CA GLY A 181 6.21 23.25 4.36
C GLY A 181 6.36 21.87 5.03
N ALA A 182 5.81 21.74 6.23
CA ALA A 182 5.92 20.54 7.05
C ALA A 182 4.62 19.75 7.17
N GLY A 183 4.74 18.51 7.58
CA GLY A 183 3.62 17.62 7.88
C GLY A 183 2.67 17.43 6.68
N ASN A 184 1.37 17.37 6.97
CA ASN A 184 0.31 17.17 5.96
C ASN A 184 -0.19 18.47 5.31
N SER A 185 0.44 19.60 5.59
CA SER A 185 0.01 20.92 5.07
C SER A 185 0.03 21.05 3.54
N ILE A 186 0.79 20.20 2.84
CA ILE A 186 0.75 20.09 1.38
C ILE A 186 -0.65 19.74 0.86
N MET A 187 -1.44 18.97 1.62
CA MET A 187 -2.79 18.55 1.21
C MET A 187 -3.72 19.77 1.04
N SER A 188 -3.66 20.73 1.97
CA SER A 188 -4.42 21.98 1.87
C SER A 188 -3.94 22.82 0.68
N TYR A 189 -2.62 22.90 0.47
CA TYR A 189 -2.04 23.64 -0.65
C TYR A 189 -2.48 23.08 -2.02
N ILE A 190 -2.47 21.76 -2.17
CA ILE A 190 -2.99 21.09 -3.37
C ILE A 190 -4.49 21.35 -3.52
N ASN A 191 -5.26 21.28 -2.42
CA ASN A 191 -6.69 21.57 -2.46
C ASN A 191 -7.00 22.97 -2.99
N ASP A 192 -6.23 23.98 -2.60
CA ASP A 192 -6.39 25.36 -3.11
C ASP A 192 -6.10 25.46 -4.61
N ALA A 193 -5.19 24.65 -5.14
CA ALA A 193 -4.86 24.61 -6.57
C ALA A 193 -5.96 23.99 -7.44
N ARG A 194 -6.85 23.16 -6.88
CA ARG A 194 -7.95 22.49 -7.61
C ARG A 194 -8.93 23.46 -8.27
N LYS A 195 -8.97 24.73 -7.80
CA LYS A 195 -9.79 25.80 -8.42
C LYS A 195 -9.50 26.00 -9.92
N TYR A 196 -8.28 25.67 -10.37
CA TYR A 196 -7.89 25.82 -11.78
C TYR A 196 -8.40 24.68 -12.67
N LYS A 197 -8.92 23.59 -12.10
CA LYS A 197 -9.49 22.43 -12.82
C LYS A 197 -8.53 21.84 -13.86
N LYS A 198 -7.25 21.80 -13.55
CA LYS A 198 -6.18 21.23 -14.36
C LYS A 198 -5.35 20.26 -13.53
N PRO A 199 -4.78 19.20 -14.14
CA PRO A 199 -3.86 18.33 -13.42
C PRO A 199 -2.65 19.09 -12.88
N ILE A 200 -2.12 18.66 -11.74
CA ILE A 200 -1.11 19.38 -10.98
C ILE A 200 0.24 18.68 -11.11
N TRP A 201 1.30 19.47 -11.29
CA TRP A 201 2.70 19.06 -11.13
C TRP A 201 3.28 19.71 -9.89
N VAL A 202 3.70 18.90 -8.92
CA VAL A 202 4.50 19.38 -7.79
C VAL A 202 5.96 19.22 -8.18
N THR A 203 6.50 20.26 -8.85
CA THR A 203 7.84 20.19 -9.45
C THR A 203 8.96 20.27 -8.43
N GLU A 204 8.69 20.78 -7.23
CA GLU A 204 9.62 20.76 -6.10
C GLU A 204 8.86 20.55 -4.79
N PHE A 205 9.33 19.62 -3.98
CA PHE A 205 8.90 19.53 -2.58
C PHE A 205 9.98 18.90 -1.71
N ALA A 206 10.10 19.41 -0.49
CA ALA A 206 10.88 18.89 0.62
C ALA A 206 10.44 19.60 1.89
N SER A 207 10.88 19.18 3.07
CA SER A 207 10.64 19.91 4.30
C SER A 207 11.91 20.62 4.76
N TRP A 208 11.97 21.93 4.65
CA TRP A 208 13.08 22.74 5.20
C TRP A 208 12.69 24.16 5.63
N ASP A 209 11.44 24.53 5.50
CA ASP A 209 10.98 25.88 5.80
C ASP A 209 11.48 26.33 7.18
N ASN A 210 11.82 27.62 7.28
CA ASN A 210 12.39 28.25 8.47
C ASN A 210 11.62 28.02 9.77
N ASN A 211 10.34 27.72 9.69
CA ASN A 211 9.47 27.38 10.81
C ASN A 211 9.36 25.87 11.09
N SER A 212 9.92 25.04 10.24
CA SER A 212 9.84 23.57 10.31
C SER A 212 11.23 23.01 10.42
N ARG A 213 11.86 23.13 11.58
CA ARG A 213 13.18 22.52 11.80
C ARG A 213 13.08 21.00 11.68
N VAL A 214 13.76 20.45 10.70
CA VAL A 214 13.96 19.00 10.54
C VAL A 214 15.20 18.60 11.34
N PRO A 215 15.05 18.11 12.57
CA PRO A 215 16.19 17.89 13.48
C PRO A 215 17.04 16.68 13.11
N ASN A 216 16.50 15.76 12.32
CA ASN A 216 17.19 14.52 11.93
C ASN A 216 16.52 13.92 10.67
N VAL A 217 17.17 12.90 10.11
CA VAL A 217 16.69 12.23 8.91
C VAL A 217 15.35 11.50 9.11
N ASN A 218 15.03 11.05 10.33
CA ASN A 218 13.76 10.36 10.57
C ASN A 218 12.56 11.31 10.42
N GLU A 219 12.67 12.56 10.83
CA GLU A 219 11.62 13.55 10.60
C GLU A 219 11.47 13.87 9.11
N GLN A 220 12.58 13.91 8.34
CA GLN A 220 12.51 14.05 6.89
C GLN A 220 11.87 12.83 6.23
N LYS A 221 12.18 11.61 6.71
CA LYS A 221 11.54 10.38 6.23
C LYS A 221 10.03 10.35 6.50
N LYS A 222 9.58 10.82 7.66
CA LYS A 222 8.13 10.94 7.95
C LYS A 222 7.45 11.87 6.97
N TYR A 223 8.00 13.06 6.75
CA TYR A 223 7.49 14.01 5.78
C TYR A 223 7.45 13.42 4.38
N LEU A 224 8.57 12.84 3.93
CA LEU A 224 8.69 12.23 2.60
C LEU A 224 7.66 11.11 2.42
N ALA A 225 7.56 10.18 3.37
CA ALA A 225 6.68 9.04 3.28
C ALA A 225 5.21 9.44 3.13
N GLY A 226 4.74 10.32 4.01
CA GLY A 226 3.36 10.79 3.96
C GLY A 226 3.04 11.60 2.71
N THR A 227 3.94 12.52 2.34
CA THR A 227 3.77 13.36 1.15
C THR A 227 3.78 12.52 -0.13
N VAL A 228 4.74 11.61 -0.30
CA VAL A 228 4.82 10.76 -1.49
C VAL A 228 3.63 9.81 -1.58
N ASN A 229 3.22 9.19 -0.46
CA ASN A 229 2.03 8.33 -0.43
C ASN A 229 0.79 9.10 -0.88
N PHE A 230 0.60 10.33 -0.40
CA PHE A 230 -0.48 11.22 -0.82
C PHE A 230 -0.39 11.57 -2.31
N LEU A 231 0.77 12.06 -2.79
CA LEU A 231 0.95 12.49 -4.18
C LEU A 231 0.79 11.35 -5.19
N GLU A 232 1.20 10.12 -4.82
CA GLU A 232 1.01 8.93 -5.66
C GLU A 232 -0.49 8.64 -5.88
N ARG A 233 -1.31 8.80 -4.85
CA ARG A 233 -2.72 8.36 -4.83
C ARG A 233 -3.71 9.44 -5.20
N ASP A 234 -3.35 10.70 -5.08
CA ASP A 234 -4.24 11.82 -5.44
C ASP A 234 -4.46 11.86 -6.96
N PRO A 235 -5.72 11.78 -7.45
CA PRO A 235 -6.02 11.71 -8.88
C PRO A 235 -5.71 13.01 -9.64
N ASP A 236 -5.66 14.15 -8.96
CA ASP A 236 -5.36 15.45 -9.57
C ASP A 236 -3.85 15.69 -9.74
N ILE A 237 -3.01 14.89 -9.06
CA ILE A 237 -1.56 14.96 -9.21
C ILE A 237 -1.15 14.16 -10.45
N TYR A 238 -0.58 14.85 -11.42
CA TYR A 238 -0.05 14.24 -12.64
C TYR A 238 1.40 13.80 -12.48
N ARG A 239 2.27 14.68 -11.93
CA ARG A 239 3.69 14.38 -11.64
C ARG A 239 4.15 15.13 -10.39
N TYR A 240 5.17 14.58 -9.74
CA TYR A 240 5.85 15.23 -8.63
C TYR A 240 7.35 14.91 -8.65
N SER A 241 8.19 15.81 -8.12
CA SER A 241 9.63 15.57 -7.98
C SER A 241 10.18 16.08 -6.67
N TRP A 242 10.96 15.23 -6.04
CA TRP A 242 11.65 15.59 -4.80
C TRP A 242 12.76 16.60 -5.07
N PHE A 243 12.88 17.62 -4.22
CA PHE A 243 14.01 18.53 -4.16
C PHE A 243 14.89 18.08 -2.99
N ILE A 244 16.06 17.51 -3.21
CA ILE A 244 16.91 17.50 -4.36
C ILE A 244 17.77 16.21 -4.35
N GLY A 245 18.46 15.91 -5.47
CA GLY A 245 19.37 14.77 -5.52
C GLY A 245 20.53 14.88 -4.54
N ARG A 246 21.33 15.96 -4.60
CA ARG A 246 22.38 16.32 -3.63
C ARG A 246 22.42 17.83 -3.43
N THR A 247 22.57 18.26 -2.19
CA THR A 247 22.73 19.66 -1.84
C THR A 247 24.20 20.08 -1.87
N GLN A 248 24.42 21.38 -2.09
CA GLN A 248 25.76 21.99 -1.97
C GLN A 248 25.92 22.81 -0.67
N GLY A 249 24.82 23.16 -0.01
CA GLY A 249 24.80 23.99 1.20
C GLY A 249 24.94 23.23 2.52
N GLY A 250 24.93 21.91 2.47
CA GLY A 250 24.98 21.06 3.66
C GLY A 250 23.73 21.17 4.54
N ILE A 251 23.79 20.45 5.69
CA ILE A 251 22.67 20.23 6.60
C ILE A 251 22.07 21.50 7.24
N ASN A 252 22.87 22.56 7.34
CA ASN A 252 22.38 23.82 7.95
C ASN A 252 21.46 24.61 7.03
N THR A 253 21.58 24.41 5.72
CA THR A 253 20.77 25.09 4.70
C THR A 253 19.64 24.19 4.23
N PHE A 254 19.94 22.90 4.03
CA PHE A 254 19.01 21.91 3.49
C PHE A 254 19.07 20.63 4.35
N PRO A 255 18.29 20.54 5.42
CA PRO A 255 18.44 19.48 6.41
C PRO A 255 17.94 18.13 5.87
N TYR A 256 18.88 17.19 5.71
CA TYR A 256 18.61 15.78 5.43
C TYR A 256 17.76 15.50 4.18
N ILE A 257 17.85 16.34 3.12
CA ILE A 257 17.02 16.19 1.92
C ILE A 257 17.68 15.42 0.76
N ASP A 258 18.96 15.10 0.87
CA ASP A 258 19.72 14.43 -0.20
C ASP A 258 19.20 13.01 -0.46
N LEU A 259 18.85 12.72 -1.74
CA LEU A 259 18.51 11.36 -2.15
C LEU A 259 19.75 10.53 -2.51
N TYR A 260 20.80 11.18 -3.04
CA TYR A 260 21.98 10.48 -3.51
C TYR A 260 23.17 10.73 -2.59
N GLY A 261 23.83 9.64 -2.21
CA GLY A 261 25.13 9.62 -1.59
C GLY A 261 26.27 9.62 -2.61
N ALA A 262 27.47 9.23 -2.19
CA ALA A 262 28.63 9.12 -3.08
C ALA A 262 28.46 7.98 -4.11
N ASN A 263 29.07 8.15 -5.28
CA ASN A 263 29.20 7.10 -6.31
C ASN A 263 27.87 6.46 -6.75
N GLY A 264 26.80 7.22 -6.81
CA GLY A 264 25.46 6.74 -7.23
C GLY A 264 24.71 5.96 -6.17
N MET A 265 25.24 5.78 -4.97
CA MET A 265 24.48 5.14 -3.87
C MET A 265 23.30 6.03 -3.47
N LEU A 266 22.20 5.40 -3.07
CA LEU A 266 21.11 6.11 -2.42
C LEU A 266 21.44 6.35 -0.95
N THR A 267 21.00 7.49 -0.41
CA THR A 267 20.93 7.69 1.03
C THR A 267 19.78 6.86 1.60
N GLU A 268 19.64 6.78 2.92
CA GLU A 268 18.47 6.12 3.52
C GLU A 268 17.16 6.86 3.18
N LEU A 269 17.18 8.18 2.98
CA LEU A 269 16.03 8.94 2.46
C LEU A 269 15.76 8.60 0.99
N GLY A 270 16.82 8.52 0.19
CA GLY A 270 16.73 8.13 -1.21
C GLY A 270 16.19 6.71 -1.39
N GLN A 271 16.62 5.77 -0.55
CA GLN A 271 16.09 4.41 -0.56
C GLN A 271 14.60 4.41 -0.24
N LEU A 272 14.17 5.11 0.83
CA LEU A 272 12.75 5.24 1.16
C LEU A 272 11.95 5.84 0.00
N TYR A 273 12.46 6.91 -0.65
CA TYR A 273 11.79 7.54 -1.80
C TYR A 273 11.57 6.57 -2.96
N MET A 274 12.53 5.70 -3.21
CA MET A 274 12.44 4.69 -4.28
C MET A 274 11.52 3.52 -3.90
N ASP A 275 11.47 3.15 -2.61
CA ASP A 275 10.76 1.94 -2.14
C ASP A 275 9.26 2.17 -1.85
N ILE A 276 8.81 3.42 -1.69
CA ILE A 276 7.38 3.69 -1.48
C ILE A 276 6.56 3.07 -2.62
N PRO A 277 5.55 2.23 -2.31
CA PRO A 277 4.76 1.54 -3.31
C PRO A 277 4.10 2.48 -4.32
N VAL A 278 4.07 2.03 -5.57
CA VAL A 278 3.35 2.72 -6.65
C VAL A 278 1.86 2.49 -6.47
N TYR A 279 1.06 3.53 -6.68
CA TYR A 279 -0.40 3.40 -6.63
C TYR A 279 -0.93 2.62 -7.83
N ASP A 280 -1.67 1.57 -7.53
CA ASP A 280 -2.45 0.81 -8.50
C ASP A 280 -3.95 0.99 -8.20
N PRO A 281 -4.69 1.76 -9.00
CA PRO A 281 -6.11 1.98 -8.78
C PRO A 281 -6.96 0.72 -8.95
N GLU A 282 -6.44 -0.32 -9.61
CA GLU A 282 -7.14 -1.60 -9.79
C GLU A 282 -6.81 -2.63 -8.71
N LYS A 283 -5.89 -2.30 -7.80
CA LYS A 283 -5.52 -3.20 -6.69
C LYS A 283 -6.74 -3.52 -5.84
N LYS A 284 -6.98 -4.82 -5.65
CA LYS A 284 -7.96 -5.37 -4.72
C LYS A 284 -7.27 -6.27 -3.72
N PHE A 285 -7.65 -6.17 -2.47
CA PHE A 285 -7.18 -7.09 -1.44
C PHE A 285 -8.10 -8.31 -1.40
N GLU A 286 -7.53 -9.49 -1.59
CA GLU A 286 -8.28 -10.75 -1.45
C GLU A 286 -8.57 -11.06 0.02
N ILE A 287 -9.82 -11.39 0.35
CA ILE A 287 -10.23 -11.80 1.70
C ILE A 287 -10.61 -13.28 1.66
N PRO A 288 -9.99 -14.13 2.51
CA PRO A 288 -9.04 -13.82 3.61
C PRO A 288 -7.71 -13.26 3.12
N GLY A 289 -7.14 -12.32 3.89
CA GLY A 289 -5.86 -11.70 3.60
C GLY A 289 -5.59 -10.44 4.42
N ARG A 290 -4.40 -9.90 4.23
CA ARG A 290 -3.92 -8.67 4.90
C ARG A 290 -4.10 -7.46 4.01
N ILE A 291 -4.48 -6.35 4.61
CA ILE A 291 -4.58 -5.01 4.03
C ILE A 291 -3.53 -4.14 4.72
N GLU A 292 -2.52 -3.69 3.97
CA GLU A 292 -1.59 -2.66 4.43
C GLU A 292 -2.32 -1.31 4.34
N THR A 293 -2.40 -0.60 5.47
CA THR A 293 -3.34 0.54 5.54
C THR A 293 -2.89 1.76 4.76
N GLU A 294 -1.60 1.91 4.49
CA GLU A 294 -1.07 2.94 3.59
C GLU A 294 -1.44 2.70 2.12
N GLU A 295 -1.90 1.50 1.76
CA GLU A 295 -2.28 1.15 0.39
C GLU A 295 -3.78 1.39 0.11
N TYR A 296 -4.35 2.42 0.69
CA TYR A 296 -5.74 2.81 0.47
C TYR A 296 -6.05 3.14 -1.00
N TYR A 297 -7.29 2.91 -1.40
CA TYR A 297 -7.83 3.35 -2.69
C TYR A 297 -8.12 4.85 -2.68
N LEU A 298 -8.84 5.33 -1.66
CA LEU A 298 -9.15 6.73 -1.41
C LEU A 298 -9.02 7.04 0.08
N MET A 299 -8.74 8.28 0.43
CA MET A 299 -8.73 8.72 1.82
C MET A 299 -9.10 10.20 1.96
N SER A 300 -9.38 10.61 3.20
CA SER A 300 -9.50 12.01 3.59
C SER A 300 -8.92 12.21 4.98
N GLY A 301 -8.09 13.24 5.14
CA GLY A 301 -7.56 13.72 6.41
C GLY A 301 -6.33 12.98 6.96
N LEU A 302 -6.15 11.72 6.60
CA LEU A 302 -5.09 10.86 7.10
C LEU A 302 -3.72 11.16 6.46
N PHE A 303 -2.65 10.75 7.13
CA PHE A 303 -1.29 10.88 6.62
C PHE A 303 -0.46 9.65 7.01
N CYS A 304 0.63 9.36 6.28
CA CYS A 304 1.46 8.18 6.53
C CYS A 304 2.82 8.55 7.11
N GLU A 305 3.41 7.61 7.84
CA GLU A 305 4.82 7.68 8.29
C GLU A 305 5.46 6.29 8.22
N PRO A 306 6.80 6.17 8.21
CA PRO A 306 7.48 4.90 8.36
C PRO A 306 7.09 4.25 9.69
N THR A 307 6.72 2.97 9.66
CA THR A 307 6.43 2.23 10.88
C THR A 307 7.70 1.68 11.53
N SER A 308 7.72 1.58 12.85
CA SER A 308 8.72 0.82 13.59
C SER A 308 8.29 -0.63 13.87
N ASP A 309 7.09 -1.01 13.44
CA ASP A 309 6.63 -2.39 13.58
C ASP A 309 7.45 -3.32 12.69
N LYS A 310 7.74 -4.52 13.19
CA LYS A 310 8.57 -5.51 12.48
C LYS A 310 7.96 -6.02 11.15
N ASP A 311 6.63 -5.91 11.03
CA ASP A 311 5.85 -6.46 9.92
C ASP A 311 5.11 -5.35 9.16
N GLY A 312 5.80 -4.27 8.77
CA GLY A 312 5.20 -3.18 8.02
C GLY A 312 6.25 -2.27 7.37
N PHE A 313 5.80 -1.44 6.43
CA PHE A 313 6.64 -0.45 5.76
C PHE A 313 6.25 0.96 6.17
N LEU A 314 4.97 1.31 6.02
CA LEU A 314 4.38 2.55 6.50
C LEU A 314 3.20 2.24 7.44
N ASN A 315 2.71 3.25 8.15
CA ASN A 315 1.45 3.21 8.85
C ASN A 315 0.65 4.49 8.60
N ILE A 316 -0.65 4.41 8.71
CA ILE A 316 -1.52 5.59 8.76
C ILE A 316 -1.50 6.18 10.18
N GLY A 317 -1.42 7.51 10.25
CA GLY A 317 -1.55 8.31 11.46
C GLY A 317 -2.25 9.64 11.18
N TRP A 318 -1.99 10.64 12.01
CA TRP A 318 -2.62 11.98 11.96
C TRP A 318 -4.15 11.92 11.93
N THR A 319 -4.70 11.02 12.73
CA THR A 319 -6.14 10.74 12.75
C THR A 319 -6.91 11.83 13.47
N ASP A 320 -7.89 12.44 12.79
CA ASP A 320 -8.90 13.32 13.36
C ASP A 320 -10.31 12.72 13.17
N ALA A 321 -11.27 13.12 14.03
CA ALA A 321 -12.63 12.61 13.92
C ALA A 321 -13.27 13.01 12.59
N GLY A 322 -13.72 12.02 11.83
CA GLY A 322 -14.30 12.19 10.49
C GLY A 322 -13.37 11.77 9.36
N ASP A 323 -12.06 11.64 9.60
CA ASP A 323 -11.12 11.11 8.62
C ASP A 323 -11.43 9.67 8.25
N TRP A 324 -11.01 9.25 7.07
CA TRP A 324 -11.29 7.89 6.60
C TRP A 324 -10.31 7.42 5.52
N ALA A 325 -10.19 6.09 5.41
CA ALA A 325 -9.55 5.42 4.29
C ALA A 325 -10.48 4.32 3.75
N GLU A 326 -10.49 4.13 2.44
CA GLU A 326 -11.22 3.09 1.71
C GLU A 326 -10.28 2.14 0.99
N TYR A 327 -10.67 0.86 0.99
CA TYR A 327 -9.93 -0.24 0.35
C TYR A 327 -10.87 -1.03 -0.55
N LYS A 328 -10.46 -1.32 -1.78
CA LYS A 328 -11.14 -2.30 -2.63
C LYS A 328 -10.79 -3.69 -2.13
N ILE A 329 -11.79 -4.49 -1.79
CA ILE A 329 -11.60 -5.88 -1.34
C ILE A 329 -12.38 -6.84 -2.22
N PHE A 330 -11.87 -8.07 -2.38
CA PHE A 330 -12.59 -9.18 -2.99
C PHE A 330 -12.73 -10.30 -1.98
N VAL A 331 -13.96 -10.59 -1.59
CA VAL A 331 -14.31 -11.62 -0.60
C VAL A 331 -14.57 -12.94 -1.32
N LYS A 332 -13.79 -13.98 -0.99
CA LYS A 332 -13.86 -15.29 -1.67
C LYS A 332 -15.10 -16.11 -1.35
N LYS A 333 -15.73 -15.91 -0.18
CA LYS A 333 -16.91 -16.64 0.27
C LYS A 333 -17.72 -15.82 1.27
N ASN A 334 -19.03 -16.04 1.29
CA ASN A 334 -19.88 -15.54 2.39
C ASN A 334 -19.42 -16.13 3.72
N GLY A 335 -19.36 -15.32 4.77
CA GLY A 335 -19.05 -15.87 6.10
C GLY A 335 -18.75 -14.82 7.16
N THR A 336 -18.53 -15.34 8.37
CA THR A 336 -17.95 -14.57 9.47
C THR A 336 -16.45 -14.72 9.42
N TYR A 337 -15.74 -13.62 9.55
CA TYR A 337 -14.27 -13.53 9.52
C TYR A 337 -13.76 -12.94 10.82
N ASN A 338 -12.57 -13.39 11.26
CA ASN A 338 -11.82 -12.69 12.29
C ASN A 338 -11.11 -11.50 11.65
N LEU A 339 -11.23 -10.34 12.27
CA LEU A 339 -10.51 -9.13 11.93
C LEU A 339 -9.51 -8.84 13.03
N THR A 340 -8.25 -8.70 12.67
CA THR A 340 -7.19 -8.21 13.55
C THR A 340 -6.67 -6.89 13.00
N ALA A 341 -6.75 -5.81 13.79
CA ALA A 341 -6.17 -4.52 13.44
C ALA A 341 -4.90 -4.28 14.27
N ARG A 342 -3.81 -3.90 13.62
CA ARG A 342 -2.53 -3.59 14.26
C ARG A 342 -2.47 -2.10 14.57
N ILE A 343 -2.60 -1.76 15.85
CA ILE A 343 -2.86 -0.42 16.35
C ILE A 343 -1.73 0.04 17.29
N ALA A 344 -1.34 1.31 17.18
CA ALA A 344 -0.52 2.00 18.17
C ALA A 344 -1.21 3.31 18.55
N GLY A 345 -1.11 3.74 19.81
CA GLY A 345 -1.75 4.99 20.23
C GLY A 345 -1.27 5.51 21.56
N SER A 346 -1.23 6.83 21.72
CA SER A 346 -1.01 7.52 22.97
C SER A 346 -2.30 7.85 23.71
N GLY A 347 -3.45 7.46 23.15
CA GLY A 347 -4.79 7.62 23.70
C GLY A 347 -5.69 6.47 23.28
N ALA A 348 -6.90 6.42 23.82
CA ALA A 348 -7.94 5.51 23.35
C ALA A 348 -8.75 6.18 22.22
N GLY A 349 -8.88 5.50 21.09
CA GLY A 349 -9.63 5.98 19.94
C GLY A 349 -10.76 5.03 19.53
N ARG A 350 -11.39 5.32 18.42
CA ARG A 350 -12.48 4.48 17.86
C ARG A 350 -12.46 4.54 16.34
N ILE A 351 -12.64 3.38 15.72
CA ILE A 351 -12.74 3.21 14.26
C ILE A 351 -14.11 2.63 13.94
N ASP A 352 -14.88 3.30 13.10
CA ASP A 352 -16.08 2.73 12.51
C ASP A 352 -15.67 1.95 11.25
N LEU A 353 -16.09 0.69 11.16
CA LEU A 353 -16.00 -0.13 9.95
C LEU A 353 -17.29 0.01 9.14
N LEU A 354 -17.14 0.30 7.86
CA LEU A 354 -18.24 0.30 6.90
C LEU A 354 -17.86 -0.61 5.72
N VAL A 355 -18.86 -1.30 5.18
CA VAL A 355 -18.74 -2.05 3.92
C VAL A 355 -19.78 -1.48 2.97
N ASP A 356 -19.36 -1.05 1.78
CA ASP A 356 -20.20 -0.39 0.77
C ASP A 356 -20.98 0.80 1.35
N ASN A 357 -20.31 1.58 2.21
CA ASN A 357 -20.87 2.70 2.99
C ASN A 357 -21.93 2.30 4.04
N ILE A 358 -22.20 1.01 4.25
CA ILE A 358 -23.09 0.53 5.32
C ILE A 358 -22.26 0.34 6.59
N PHE A 359 -22.66 1.00 7.68
CA PHE A 359 -22.02 0.82 8.98
C PHE A 359 -22.19 -0.61 9.49
N ILE A 360 -21.07 -1.24 9.86
CA ILE A 360 -21.05 -2.60 10.40
C ILE A 360 -20.85 -2.57 11.91
N LYS A 361 -19.79 -1.92 12.38
CA LYS A 361 -19.45 -1.87 13.80
C LYS A 361 -18.39 -0.81 14.11
N THR A 362 -18.21 -0.52 15.40
CA THR A 362 -17.12 0.29 15.93
C THR A 362 -16.09 -0.61 16.62
N ILE A 363 -14.81 -0.41 16.30
CA ILE A 363 -13.67 -0.99 17.00
C ILE A 363 -13.12 0.06 17.96
N ASN A 364 -12.93 -0.30 19.22
CA ASN A 364 -12.24 0.54 20.19
C ASN A 364 -10.76 0.26 20.12
N THR A 365 -9.93 1.31 20.01
CA THR A 365 -8.48 1.20 19.99
C THR A 365 -7.92 1.52 21.39
N PRO A 366 -7.01 0.69 21.93
CA PRO A 366 -6.43 0.92 23.24
C PRO A 366 -5.39 2.05 23.23
N ASN A 367 -5.11 2.60 24.39
CA ASN A 367 -3.85 3.32 24.63
C ASN A 367 -2.73 2.27 24.77
N THR A 368 -1.77 2.26 23.85
CA THR A 368 -0.61 1.36 23.87
C THR A 368 0.66 2.01 24.45
N GLY A 369 0.55 3.27 24.90
CA GLY A 369 1.65 4.01 25.49
C GLY A 369 2.56 4.74 24.48
N GLY A 370 2.17 4.81 23.20
CA GLY A 370 2.94 5.55 22.17
C GLY A 370 2.49 5.27 20.75
N TRP A 371 2.82 6.20 19.86
CA TRP A 371 2.43 6.17 18.44
C TRP A 371 3.08 5.06 17.62
N GLN A 372 4.08 4.38 18.18
CA GLN A 372 4.80 3.26 17.56
C GLN A 372 4.90 2.06 18.52
N ASN A 373 4.07 2.01 19.56
CA ASN A 373 3.93 0.85 20.44
C ASN A 373 2.73 0.04 19.97
N TRP A 374 2.97 -1.05 19.26
CA TRP A 374 1.98 -1.78 18.51
C TRP A 374 1.29 -2.90 19.30
N ALA A 375 -0.02 -2.99 19.18
CA ALA A 375 -0.85 -4.04 19.76
C ALA A 375 -1.92 -4.51 18.78
N ASP A 376 -2.36 -5.76 18.91
CA ASP A 376 -3.44 -6.34 18.11
C ASP A 376 -4.80 -6.06 18.76
N VAL A 377 -5.75 -5.63 17.95
CA VAL A 377 -7.16 -5.45 18.34
C VAL A 377 -8.01 -6.39 17.50
N ASN A 378 -8.66 -7.34 18.16
CA ASN A 378 -9.44 -8.37 17.50
C ASN A 378 -10.93 -8.02 17.46
N SER A 379 -11.59 -8.41 16.39
CA SER A 379 -13.03 -8.26 16.18
C SER A 379 -13.53 -9.33 15.20
N GLU A 380 -14.83 -9.37 14.98
CA GLU A 380 -15.43 -10.22 13.95
C GLU A 380 -16.17 -9.36 12.92
N LEU A 381 -16.21 -9.83 11.68
CA LEU A 381 -16.80 -9.13 10.54
C LEU A 381 -17.57 -10.12 9.67
N ASN A 382 -18.84 -9.84 9.37
CA ASN A 382 -19.63 -10.61 8.42
C ASN A 382 -19.48 -10.00 7.03
N LEU A 383 -19.04 -10.80 6.05
CA LEU A 383 -18.87 -10.37 4.66
C LEU A 383 -19.60 -11.30 3.71
N THR A 384 -20.13 -10.73 2.65
CA THR A 384 -20.67 -11.46 1.51
C THR A 384 -19.60 -11.67 0.44
N GLU A 385 -19.73 -12.72 -0.36
CA GLU A 385 -18.85 -13.00 -1.49
C GLU A 385 -18.95 -11.89 -2.55
N GLY A 386 -17.81 -11.50 -3.13
CA GLY A 386 -17.73 -10.54 -4.21
C GLY A 386 -16.86 -9.33 -3.92
N ASP A 387 -16.99 -8.33 -4.77
CA ASP A 387 -16.29 -7.05 -4.68
C ASP A 387 -16.99 -6.11 -3.71
N HIS A 388 -16.21 -5.49 -2.81
CA HIS A 388 -16.70 -4.52 -1.82
C HIS A 388 -15.72 -3.38 -1.62
N LEU A 389 -16.21 -2.28 -1.04
CA LEU A 389 -15.42 -1.18 -0.48
C LEU A 389 -15.42 -1.28 1.05
N LEU A 390 -14.29 -1.62 1.64
CA LEU A 390 -14.09 -1.54 3.09
C LEU A 390 -13.62 -0.14 3.45
N LYS A 391 -14.35 0.55 4.32
CA LYS A 391 -14.01 1.88 4.84
C LYS A 391 -13.69 1.83 6.32
N LEU A 392 -12.56 2.40 6.69
CA LEU A 392 -12.17 2.73 8.06
C LEU A 392 -12.43 4.20 8.29
N ARG A 393 -13.38 4.56 9.11
CA ARG A 393 -13.68 5.94 9.47
C ARG A 393 -13.29 6.22 10.92
N VAL A 394 -12.47 7.23 11.12
CA VAL A 394 -12.08 7.68 12.46
C VAL A 394 -13.30 8.29 13.16
N ARG A 395 -13.79 7.63 14.20
CA ARG A 395 -14.84 8.15 15.07
C ARG A 395 -14.29 8.95 16.24
N ALA A 396 -13.13 8.54 16.74
CA ALA A 396 -12.36 9.27 17.75
C ALA A 396 -10.87 9.04 17.49
N ALA A 397 -10.11 10.10 17.44
CA ALA A 397 -8.66 10.10 17.19
C ALA A 397 -7.86 9.44 18.34
N GLY A 398 -6.54 9.38 18.18
CA GLY A 398 -5.60 8.94 19.22
C GLY A 398 -4.87 7.65 18.89
N PHE A 399 -4.88 7.20 17.65
CA PHE A 399 -4.23 5.97 17.21
C PHE A 399 -3.56 6.11 15.84
N ASN A 400 -2.58 5.25 15.61
CA ASN A 400 -2.03 4.88 14.31
C ASN A 400 -2.52 3.46 13.97
N ILE A 401 -2.57 3.15 12.67
CA ILE A 401 -2.92 1.81 12.19
C ILE A 401 -1.92 1.36 11.14
N ASN A 402 -1.32 0.17 11.33
CA ASN A 402 -0.33 -0.40 10.42
C ASN A 402 -1.00 -1.27 9.36
N TRP A 403 -1.72 -2.30 9.78
CA TRP A 403 -2.41 -3.20 8.88
C TRP A 403 -3.69 -3.77 9.49
N ILE A 404 -4.54 -4.34 8.63
CA ILE A 404 -5.71 -5.14 9.02
C ILE A 404 -5.54 -6.53 8.39
N ASP A 405 -5.64 -7.56 9.20
CA ASP A 405 -5.75 -8.95 8.75
C ASP A 405 -7.20 -9.42 8.88
N ILE A 406 -7.77 -9.94 7.80
CA ILE A 406 -9.10 -10.53 7.79
C ILE A 406 -8.93 -12.01 7.45
N SER A 407 -9.08 -12.88 8.45
CA SER A 407 -8.89 -14.32 8.35
C SER A 407 -10.20 -15.08 8.51
N ASN A 408 -10.23 -16.32 8.01
CA ASN A 408 -11.38 -17.17 8.30
C ASN A 408 -11.52 -17.31 9.81
N THR A 409 -12.77 -17.25 10.32
CA THR A 409 -12.99 -17.76 11.65
C THR A 409 -12.51 -19.19 11.64
N THR A 410 -11.45 -19.47 12.36
CA THR A 410 -11.20 -20.83 12.79
C THR A 410 -12.36 -21.19 13.71
N SER A 411 -13.50 -21.61 13.12
CA SER A 411 -14.22 -22.66 13.81
C SER A 411 -13.13 -23.67 14.05
N ALA A 412 -12.85 -24.00 15.29
CA ALA A 412 -12.32 -25.27 15.62
C ALA A 412 -13.40 -26.30 15.19
N LYS A 413 -13.51 -26.54 13.88
CA LYS A 413 -13.82 -27.86 13.42
C LYS A 413 -12.62 -28.63 13.94
N ASN A 414 -12.77 -29.22 15.13
CA ASN A 414 -12.05 -30.42 15.43
C ASN A 414 -12.28 -31.26 14.17
N GLU A 415 -11.31 -31.33 13.27
CA GLU A 415 -11.35 -32.30 12.19
C GLU A 415 -11.42 -33.61 12.95
N ILE A 416 -12.62 -34.22 12.95
CA ILE A 416 -12.81 -35.54 13.58
C ILE A 416 -11.94 -36.48 12.76
N GLU A 417 -10.78 -36.84 13.29
CA GLU A 417 -9.88 -37.74 12.64
C GLU A 417 -10.58 -39.09 12.50
N ILE A 418 -10.73 -39.60 11.27
CA ILE A 418 -11.24 -40.94 11.02
C ILE A 418 -10.11 -41.93 11.37
N ILE A 419 -10.26 -42.61 12.50
CA ILE A 419 -9.27 -43.58 12.95
C ILE A 419 -9.36 -44.84 12.09
N ASP A 420 -8.23 -45.24 11.48
CA ASP A 420 -8.13 -46.53 10.84
C ASP A 420 -8.10 -47.64 11.90
N THR A 421 -9.12 -48.47 11.86
CA THR A 421 -9.45 -49.43 12.94
C THR A 421 -9.80 -50.77 12.36
N GLU A 422 -9.34 -51.83 12.96
CA GLU A 422 -9.78 -53.22 12.72
C GLU A 422 -10.63 -53.71 13.89
N VAL A 423 -11.64 -54.53 13.59
CA VAL A 423 -12.55 -55.12 14.59
C VAL A 423 -12.69 -56.61 14.33
N TYR A 424 -12.35 -57.42 15.33
CA TYR A 424 -12.42 -58.88 15.23
C TYR A 424 -12.79 -59.56 16.56
N PRO A 425 -13.37 -60.82 16.56
CA PRO A 425 -13.84 -61.49 15.37
C PRO A 425 -15.07 -60.80 14.78
N ASN A 426 -15.22 -60.88 13.47
CA ASN A 426 -16.44 -60.46 12.78
C ASN A 426 -16.76 -61.55 11.74
N PRO A 427 -17.77 -62.38 11.96
CA PRO A 427 -18.85 -62.31 12.96
C PRO A 427 -18.42 -62.51 14.42
N VAL A 428 -19.16 -61.83 15.32
CA VAL A 428 -18.99 -61.90 16.78
C VAL A 428 -19.85 -63.04 17.33
N THR A 429 -19.21 -64.11 17.83
CA THR A 429 -19.93 -65.33 18.29
C THR A 429 -20.10 -65.44 19.80
N ASN A 430 -19.24 -64.77 20.60
CA ASN A 430 -19.26 -64.82 22.06
C ASN A 430 -19.52 -63.46 22.74
N GLY A 431 -19.93 -62.44 21.96
CA GLY A 431 -20.17 -61.09 22.45
C GLY A 431 -18.91 -60.25 22.75
N ILE A 432 -17.72 -60.84 22.57
CA ILE A 432 -16.46 -60.11 22.78
C ILE A 432 -15.91 -59.62 21.44
N VAL A 433 -15.59 -58.33 21.39
CA VAL A 433 -15.04 -57.67 20.22
C VAL A 433 -13.68 -57.03 20.58
N ASN A 434 -12.64 -57.41 19.82
CA ASN A 434 -11.35 -56.71 19.89
C ASN A 434 -11.35 -55.56 18.90
N VAL A 435 -10.84 -54.41 19.33
CA VAL A 435 -10.66 -53.23 18.53
C VAL A 435 -9.17 -52.88 18.45
N VAL A 436 -8.63 -52.77 17.25
CA VAL A 436 -7.23 -52.40 16.99
C VAL A 436 -7.16 -51.09 16.25
N PHE A 437 -6.43 -50.13 16.78
CA PHE A 437 -6.05 -48.92 16.09
C PHE A 437 -4.73 -49.12 15.32
N HIS A 438 -4.72 -48.90 14.00
CA HIS A 438 -3.53 -49.09 13.16
C HIS A 438 -2.49 -47.95 13.28
N ARG A 439 -2.85 -46.84 13.88
CA ARG A 439 -1.92 -45.78 14.28
C ARG A 439 -1.94 -45.63 15.79
N ALA A 440 -0.76 -45.36 16.37
CA ALA A 440 -0.64 -45.11 17.79
C ALA A 440 -1.49 -43.87 18.17
N GLN A 441 -2.57 -44.12 18.88
CA GLN A 441 -3.35 -43.05 19.53
C GLN A 441 -2.68 -42.78 20.88
N SER A 442 -2.48 -41.50 21.21
CA SER A 442 -2.21 -41.11 22.60
C SER A 442 -3.40 -41.55 23.44
N GLY A 443 -3.18 -42.33 24.49
CA GLY A 443 -4.21 -42.90 25.36
C GLY A 443 -5.26 -41.87 25.74
N GLY A 444 -6.54 -42.30 25.81
CA GLY A 444 -7.66 -41.43 26.10
C GLY A 444 -8.96 -42.15 26.36
N GLU A 445 -9.98 -41.44 26.76
CA GLU A 445 -11.33 -41.98 26.94
C GLU A 445 -12.06 -42.04 25.60
N PHE A 446 -12.55 -43.24 25.23
CA PHE A 446 -13.36 -43.49 24.04
C PHE A 446 -14.76 -43.98 24.44
N THR A 447 -15.76 -43.49 23.72
CA THR A 447 -17.13 -43.96 23.82
C THR A 447 -17.42 -44.91 22.68
N CYS A 448 -17.78 -46.14 23.01
CA CYS A 448 -18.20 -47.21 22.08
C CYS A 448 -19.72 -47.32 22.08
N ARG A 449 -20.35 -47.10 20.91
CA ARG A 449 -21.79 -47.19 20.72
C ARG A 449 -22.09 -48.22 19.65
N LEU A 450 -23.13 -49.05 19.90
CA LEU A 450 -23.62 -49.99 18.90
C LEU A 450 -25.03 -49.54 18.46
N PHE A 451 -25.24 -49.47 17.17
CA PHE A 451 -26.54 -49.13 16.59
C PHE A 451 -27.05 -50.27 15.74
N ASP A 452 -28.34 -50.58 15.81
CA ASP A 452 -28.98 -51.50 14.89
C ASP A 452 -29.17 -50.86 13.49
N ILE A 453 -29.69 -51.65 12.54
CA ILE A 453 -29.91 -51.21 11.15
C ILE A 453 -30.94 -50.08 11.03
N TYR A 454 -31.71 -49.81 12.07
CA TYR A 454 -32.72 -48.73 12.15
C TYR A 454 -32.15 -47.48 12.84
N GLY A 455 -30.87 -47.48 13.24
CA GLY A 455 -30.20 -46.36 13.92
C GLY A 455 -30.49 -46.29 15.42
N LYS A 456 -31.18 -47.28 16.02
CA LYS A 456 -31.41 -47.36 17.46
C LYS A 456 -30.15 -47.83 18.17
N GLN A 457 -29.71 -47.03 19.17
CA GLN A 457 -28.59 -47.42 20.04
C GLN A 457 -28.99 -48.59 20.93
N VAL A 458 -28.26 -49.69 20.84
CA VAL A 458 -28.48 -50.94 21.60
C VAL A 458 -27.40 -51.20 22.63
N PHE A 459 -26.24 -50.52 22.55
CA PHE A 459 -25.14 -50.65 23.50
C PHE A 459 -24.39 -49.30 23.62
N LEU A 460 -23.85 -49.03 24.81
CA LEU A 460 -22.99 -47.86 25.11
C LEU A 460 -21.98 -48.27 26.18
N LYS A 461 -20.71 -47.97 25.95
CA LYS A 461 -19.64 -48.17 26.94
C LYS A 461 -18.54 -47.13 26.76
N ASN A 462 -18.08 -46.53 27.85
CA ASN A 462 -16.85 -45.76 27.88
C ASN A 462 -15.68 -46.67 28.23
N VAL A 463 -14.59 -46.56 27.49
CA VAL A 463 -13.36 -47.32 27.66
C VAL A 463 -12.16 -46.38 27.70
N ASN A 464 -11.28 -46.62 28.68
CA ASN A 464 -10.02 -45.90 28.73
C ASN A 464 -8.98 -46.73 27.96
N VAL A 465 -8.52 -46.19 26.84
CA VAL A 465 -7.65 -46.90 25.91
C VAL A 465 -6.21 -46.39 26.12
N ASN A 466 -5.38 -47.31 26.68
CA ASN A 466 -3.95 -47.02 26.91
C ASN A 466 -3.04 -47.80 25.96
N ARG A 467 -3.59 -48.61 25.06
CA ARG A 467 -2.87 -49.44 24.08
C ARG A 467 -3.63 -49.46 22.75
N ALA A 468 -2.95 -49.77 21.67
CA ALA A 468 -3.55 -49.91 20.34
C ALA A 468 -4.63 -50.99 20.21
N LEU A 469 -4.71 -51.93 21.17
CA LEU A 469 -5.71 -52.99 21.22
C LEU A 469 -6.50 -52.90 22.53
N PHE A 470 -7.82 -52.96 22.46
CA PHE A 470 -8.72 -53.06 23.60
C PHE A 470 -9.90 -53.97 23.27
N GLN A 471 -10.63 -54.45 24.32
CA GLN A 471 -11.77 -55.35 24.17
C GLN A 471 -13.05 -54.69 24.65
N ILE A 472 -14.15 -54.98 23.95
CA ILE A 472 -15.52 -54.61 24.31
C ILE A 472 -16.30 -55.89 24.50
N ASN A 473 -16.94 -56.05 25.66
CA ASN A 473 -17.93 -57.08 25.87
C ASN A 473 -19.34 -56.54 25.60
N LEU A 474 -19.93 -56.89 24.47
CA LEU A 474 -21.24 -56.40 24.02
C LEU A 474 -22.39 -56.97 24.88
N ASN A 475 -22.17 -58.06 25.64
CA ASN A 475 -23.17 -58.70 26.50
C ASN A 475 -23.06 -58.20 27.95
N GLU A 476 -22.32 -57.16 28.24
CA GLU A 476 -22.07 -56.68 29.62
C GLU A 476 -23.34 -56.19 30.34
N THR A 477 -24.28 -55.61 29.61
CA THR A 477 -25.55 -55.12 30.18
C THR A 477 -26.75 -55.98 29.79
N ASN A 478 -26.85 -56.38 28.53
CA ASN A 478 -27.89 -57.26 27.98
C ASN A 478 -27.30 -58.01 26.77
N ARG A 479 -27.83 -59.22 26.55
CA ARG A 479 -27.42 -60.01 25.37
C ARG A 479 -27.88 -59.27 24.09
N ILE A 480 -26.90 -58.94 23.20
CA ILE A 480 -27.21 -58.34 21.90
C ILE A 480 -27.76 -59.46 20.98
N PRO A 481 -28.94 -59.29 20.40
CA PRO A 481 -29.50 -60.27 19.46
C PRO A 481 -28.59 -60.51 18.23
N ALA A 482 -28.71 -61.68 17.61
CA ALA A 482 -28.06 -61.94 16.33
C ALA A 482 -28.55 -60.92 15.27
N GLY A 483 -27.62 -60.30 14.54
CA GLY A 483 -27.96 -59.28 13.58
C GLY A 483 -26.74 -58.47 13.06
N ILE A 484 -27.02 -57.49 12.21
CA ILE A 484 -26.03 -56.57 11.67
C ILE A 484 -26.11 -55.27 12.45
N TYR A 485 -24.96 -54.74 12.86
CA TYR A 485 -24.85 -53.54 13.70
C TYR A 485 -23.74 -52.63 13.21
N TYR A 486 -23.87 -51.32 13.50
CA TYR A 486 -22.82 -50.33 13.34
C TYR A 486 -22.18 -50.03 14.69
N LEU A 487 -20.89 -50.35 14.82
CA LEU A 487 -20.06 -49.95 15.95
C LEU A 487 -19.40 -48.64 15.67
N ASN A 488 -19.78 -47.58 16.43
CA ASN A 488 -19.13 -46.29 16.46
C ASN A 488 -18.22 -46.22 17.67
N ILE A 489 -16.98 -45.78 17.45
CA ILE A 489 -15.97 -45.57 18.48
C ILE A 489 -15.53 -44.12 18.36
N SER A 490 -15.79 -43.30 19.37
CA SER A 490 -15.50 -41.85 19.34
C SER A 490 -14.67 -41.41 20.54
N GLY A 491 -13.55 -40.75 20.29
CA GLY A 491 -12.73 -39.98 21.25
C GLY A 491 -13.02 -38.50 21.17
N GLU A 492 -12.19 -37.68 21.82
CA GLU A 492 -12.36 -36.23 21.87
C GLU A 492 -12.35 -35.55 20.45
N ASN A 493 -11.43 -35.95 19.59
CA ASN A 493 -11.27 -35.42 18.24
C ASN A 493 -11.15 -36.52 17.16
N SER A 494 -11.66 -37.71 17.43
CA SER A 494 -11.47 -38.89 16.59
C SER A 494 -12.69 -39.81 16.59
N THR A 495 -12.91 -40.47 15.46
CA THR A 495 -14.02 -41.45 15.33
C THR A 495 -13.64 -42.58 14.39
N ALA A 496 -14.20 -43.77 14.69
CA ALA A 496 -14.20 -44.90 13.77
C ALA A 496 -15.60 -45.50 13.70
N ASN A 497 -15.98 -45.99 12.52
CA ASN A 497 -17.25 -46.68 12.31
C ASN A 497 -16.98 -48.04 11.63
N LYS A 498 -17.49 -49.10 12.18
CA LYS A 498 -17.34 -50.47 11.64
C LYS A 498 -18.68 -51.21 11.63
N LEU A 499 -18.88 -51.92 10.53
CA LEU A 499 -19.99 -52.86 10.44
C LEU A 499 -19.58 -54.16 11.13
N ILE A 500 -20.39 -54.67 12.08
CA ILE A 500 -20.18 -55.95 12.74
C ILE A 500 -21.43 -56.81 12.62
N VAL A 501 -21.20 -58.12 12.58
CA VAL A 501 -22.25 -59.15 12.56
C VAL A 501 -22.19 -59.87 13.89
N VAL A 502 -23.28 -59.92 14.66
CA VAL A 502 -23.41 -60.70 15.91
C VAL A 502 -24.19 -61.96 15.61
N GLN A 503 -23.66 -63.10 16.10
CA GLN A 503 -24.26 -64.42 15.93
C GLN A 503 -24.67 -65.05 17.26
#